data_2b3a399c4211efce8103ded4153a5085
#
_entry.id   2b3a399c4211efce8103ded4153a5085
#
_cell.length_a   1.000
_cell.length_b   1.000
_cell.length_c   1.000
_cell.angle_alpha   90.00
_cell.angle_beta   90.00
_cell.angle_gamma   90.00
#
_symmetry.space_group_name_H-M   'P 1'
#
loop_
_entity.id
_entity.type
_entity.pdbx_description
1 polymer ?
#
loop_
_entity_poly.entity_id
_entity_poly.type
_entity_poly.pdbx_seq_one_letter_code
_entity_poly.pdbx_strand_id
1 'polypeptide(L)'
;MKIDISSKVLHFKQPAGTSRGVYTTHCSYYVTLEKDGVKGVGECSILPDLSCDAMPWPRYEAVLRKACELTEQMGGIPYEMLRPYPSILFGLETAFAQVDAHGSTALSDTPFARGEEGIPINGLVWMGSFEEMYARLEEKLKHGFHCVKLKIGAIDFSRELELVRHIREHFSKEQIELRVDANGGFTPENAMQRLRELAKYDIHSIEQPVKQHHWREMAFLCKESPLPVALDEELIGVNLPEQKARLLDTIHPAYIVLKPSLHGGMRGCREWIRLARERGIDSWITSALESNVGLNAIAHFCAEVYGPHITMPQGLGTGMLYTDNIERPLKIVGDKLWYLENS
;
A
#
# COMPACT_ATOMS: atom_id res chain seq x y z
N MET A 1 -29.05 4.24 11.87
CA MET A 1 -27.87 3.81 11.10
C MET A 1 -28.04 2.34 10.73
N LYS A 2 -27.77 1.98 9.47
CA LYS A 2 -27.85 0.62 8.95
C LYS A 2 -26.63 0.32 8.10
N ILE A 3 -26.09 -0.92 8.16
CA ILE A 3 -24.94 -1.35 7.38
C ILE A 3 -25.30 -2.61 6.60
N ASP A 4 -25.30 -2.52 5.28
CA ASP A 4 -25.49 -3.67 4.39
C ASP A 4 -24.12 -4.15 3.87
N ILE A 5 -23.98 -5.46 3.64
CA ILE A 5 -22.75 -6.10 3.16
C ILE A 5 -23.00 -6.70 1.78
N SER A 6 -22.05 -6.47 0.87
CA SER A 6 -21.99 -7.12 -0.43
C SER A 6 -20.56 -7.57 -0.73
N SER A 7 -20.36 -8.35 -1.77
CA SER A 7 -19.02 -8.76 -2.22
C SER A 7 -18.92 -8.70 -3.74
N LYS A 8 -17.69 -8.53 -4.23
CA LYS A 8 -17.39 -8.59 -5.66
C LYS A 8 -16.04 -9.29 -5.88
N VAL A 9 -16.00 -10.17 -6.87
CA VAL A 9 -14.77 -10.73 -7.40
C VAL A 9 -14.31 -9.83 -8.55
N LEU A 10 -13.10 -9.31 -8.43
CA LEU A 10 -12.44 -8.48 -9.43
C LEU A 10 -11.48 -9.34 -10.24
N HIS A 11 -11.35 -9.06 -11.54
CA HIS A 11 -10.49 -9.82 -12.45
C HIS A 11 -9.31 -8.97 -12.90
N PHE A 12 -8.09 -9.45 -12.68
CA PHE A 12 -6.88 -8.77 -13.14
C PHE A 12 -6.80 -8.76 -14.67
N LYS A 13 -6.36 -7.65 -15.25
CA LYS A 13 -6.06 -7.55 -16.70
C LYS A 13 -4.92 -8.47 -17.10
N GLN A 14 -3.93 -8.59 -16.22
CA GLN A 14 -2.79 -9.49 -16.34
C GLN A 14 -2.56 -10.16 -14.99
N PRO A 15 -2.11 -11.42 -14.94
CA PRO A 15 -1.79 -12.06 -13.67
C PRO A 15 -0.83 -11.23 -12.84
N ALA A 16 -1.19 -10.95 -11.59
CA ALA A 16 -0.36 -10.20 -10.65
C ALA A 16 0.63 -11.15 -9.98
N GLY A 17 1.89 -11.14 -10.45
CA GLY A 17 2.97 -11.94 -9.87
C GLY A 17 3.52 -11.30 -8.60
N THR A 18 3.39 -12.01 -7.48
CA THR A 18 3.93 -11.61 -6.17
C THR A 18 4.90 -12.65 -5.65
N SER A 19 5.63 -12.34 -4.59
CA SER A 19 6.51 -13.31 -3.91
C SER A 19 5.76 -14.51 -3.29
N ARG A 20 4.43 -14.42 -3.19
CA ARG A 20 3.55 -15.46 -2.58
C ARG A 20 2.75 -16.26 -3.58
N GLY A 21 2.69 -15.82 -4.82
CA GLY A 21 1.93 -16.48 -5.87
C GLY A 21 1.45 -15.53 -6.95
N VAL A 22 0.63 -16.06 -7.84
CA VAL A 22 0.05 -15.33 -8.97
C VAL A 22 -1.45 -15.20 -8.76
N TYR A 23 -1.94 -13.97 -8.68
CA TYR A 23 -3.36 -13.68 -8.56
C TYR A 23 -3.97 -13.36 -9.92
N THR A 24 -5.06 -14.02 -10.27
CA THR A 24 -5.89 -13.74 -11.46
C THR A 24 -7.19 -13.05 -11.10
N THR A 25 -7.62 -13.21 -9.85
CA THR A 25 -8.82 -12.58 -9.28
C THR A 25 -8.53 -12.08 -7.87
N HIS A 26 -9.35 -11.13 -7.42
CA HIS A 26 -9.33 -10.62 -6.06
C HIS A 26 -10.77 -10.45 -5.57
N CYS A 27 -11.10 -11.00 -4.41
CA CYS A 27 -12.42 -10.85 -3.80
C CYS A 27 -12.38 -9.77 -2.73
N SER A 28 -13.27 -8.79 -2.83
CA SER A 28 -13.48 -7.76 -1.82
C SER A 28 -14.91 -7.77 -1.31
N TYR A 29 -15.07 -7.51 0.00
CA TYR A 29 -16.36 -7.18 0.59
C TYR A 29 -16.54 -5.67 0.64
N TYR A 30 -17.79 -5.23 0.55
CA TYR A 30 -18.18 -3.82 0.64
C TYR A 30 -19.21 -3.65 1.73
N VAL A 31 -19.01 -2.66 2.58
CA VAL A 31 -19.98 -2.21 3.56
C VAL A 31 -20.65 -0.94 3.06
N THR A 32 -21.97 -0.93 3.01
CA THR A 32 -22.76 0.26 2.68
C THR A 32 -23.44 0.76 3.94
N LEU A 33 -22.90 1.83 4.50
CA LEU A 33 -23.45 2.51 5.68
C LEU A 33 -24.50 3.53 5.24
N GLU A 34 -25.70 3.45 5.81
CA GLU A 34 -26.74 4.46 5.68
C GLU A 34 -27.03 5.11 7.04
N LYS A 35 -26.89 6.42 7.11
CA LYS A 35 -27.13 7.23 8.29
C LYS A 35 -27.79 8.56 7.88
N ASP A 36 -28.93 8.87 8.49
CA ASP A 36 -29.69 10.11 8.26
C ASP A 36 -30.01 10.38 6.76
N GLY A 37 -30.26 9.30 6.01
CA GLY A 37 -30.54 9.35 4.56
C GLY A 37 -29.29 9.47 3.66
N VAL A 38 -28.09 9.57 4.24
CA VAL A 38 -26.83 9.62 3.50
C VAL A 38 -26.19 8.23 3.46
N LYS A 39 -25.64 7.86 2.30
CA LYS A 39 -24.95 6.58 2.11
C LYS A 39 -23.47 6.78 1.91
N GLY A 40 -22.68 5.88 2.55
CA GLY A 40 -21.24 5.76 2.34
C GLY A 40 -20.85 4.30 2.09
N VAL A 41 -19.91 4.08 1.22
CA VAL A 41 -19.41 2.75 0.85
C VAL A 41 -17.94 2.61 1.23
N GLY A 42 -17.60 1.53 1.93
CA GLY A 42 -16.23 1.18 2.24
C GLY A 42 -15.88 -0.22 1.76
N GLU A 43 -14.61 -0.45 1.51
CA GLU A 43 -14.07 -1.72 1.02
C GLU A 43 -13.28 -2.44 2.11
N CYS A 44 -13.70 -3.68 2.42
CA CYS A 44 -13.03 -4.61 3.31
C CYS A 44 -12.31 -5.66 2.46
N SER A 45 -11.03 -5.42 2.18
CA SER A 45 -10.21 -6.22 1.27
C SER A 45 -9.12 -6.95 2.03
N ILE A 46 -9.07 -8.29 1.93
CA ILE A 46 -7.99 -9.11 2.47
C ILE A 46 -7.18 -9.76 1.36
N LEU A 47 -5.89 -9.86 1.58
CA LEU A 47 -5.00 -10.72 0.79
C LEU A 47 -4.80 -12.02 1.57
N PRO A 48 -5.27 -13.18 1.07
CA PRO A 48 -5.30 -14.43 1.83
C PRO A 48 -3.96 -14.86 2.41
N ASP A 49 -2.86 -14.55 1.70
CA ASP A 49 -1.51 -14.97 2.07
C ASP A 49 -0.72 -13.87 2.80
N LEU A 50 -1.35 -12.71 3.10
CA LEU A 50 -0.64 -11.56 3.64
C LEU A 50 -1.35 -10.88 4.81
N SER A 51 -2.67 -10.65 4.72
CA SER A 51 -3.41 -9.92 5.74
C SER A 51 -3.41 -10.65 7.07
N CYS A 52 -3.14 -9.97 8.18
CA CYS A 52 -3.16 -10.60 9.51
C CYS A 52 -4.56 -11.03 9.95
N ASP A 53 -5.60 -10.46 9.35
CA ASP A 53 -7.00 -10.82 9.54
C ASP A 53 -7.54 -11.75 8.43
N ALA A 54 -6.64 -12.32 7.60
CA ALA A 54 -7.03 -13.31 6.60
C ALA A 54 -7.55 -14.59 7.26
N MET A 55 -8.68 -15.06 6.75
CA MET A 55 -9.32 -16.30 7.17
C MET A 55 -10.22 -16.82 6.04
N PRO A 56 -10.71 -18.08 6.11
CA PRO A 56 -11.66 -18.60 5.12
C PRO A 56 -12.87 -17.67 4.94
N TRP A 57 -13.27 -17.41 3.72
CA TRP A 57 -14.31 -16.43 3.36
C TRP A 57 -15.59 -16.49 4.19
N PRO A 58 -16.18 -17.70 4.47
CA PRO A 58 -17.39 -17.78 5.30
C PRO A 58 -17.16 -17.27 6.73
N ARG A 59 -15.96 -17.48 7.28
CA ARG A 59 -15.59 -16.98 8.60
C ARG A 59 -15.35 -15.49 8.58
N TYR A 60 -14.67 -14.98 7.55
CA TYR A 60 -14.45 -13.55 7.38
C TYR A 60 -15.77 -12.78 7.29
N GLU A 61 -16.71 -13.27 6.47
CA GLU A 61 -18.03 -12.68 6.35
C GLU A 61 -18.79 -12.68 7.68
N ALA A 62 -18.71 -13.75 8.46
CA ALA A 62 -19.35 -13.81 9.78
C ALA A 62 -18.75 -12.78 10.76
N VAL A 63 -17.42 -12.61 10.75
CA VAL A 63 -16.73 -11.59 11.55
C VAL A 63 -17.12 -10.19 11.10
N LEU A 64 -17.15 -9.96 9.78
CA LEU A 64 -17.55 -8.66 9.20
C LEU A 64 -19.00 -8.31 9.59
N ARG A 65 -19.94 -9.27 9.49
CA ARG A 65 -21.34 -9.07 9.93
C ARG A 65 -21.40 -8.68 11.40
N LYS A 66 -20.66 -9.38 12.24
CA LYS A 66 -20.61 -9.07 13.67
C LYS A 66 -20.02 -7.68 13.96
N ALA A 67 -19.00 -7.29 13.21
CA ALA A 67 -18.41 -5.93 13.31
C ALA A 67 -19.42 -4.85 12.89
N CYS A 68 -20.18 -5.09 11.81
CA CYS A 68 -21.24 -4.18 11.37
C CYS A 68 -22.37 -4.05 12.40
N GLU A 69 -22.89 -5.18 12.92
CA GLU A 69 -23.89 -5.18 13.99
C GLU A 69 -23.44 -4.39 15.22
N LEU A 70 -22.19 -4.60 15.65
CA LEU A 70 -21.63 -3.89 16.78
C LEU A 70 -21.50 -2.38 16.50
N THR A 71 -21.08 -2.02 15.29
CA THR A 71 -20.97 -0.63 14.84
C THR A 71 -22.35 0.04 14.83
N GLU A 72 -23.40 -0.64 14.38
CA GLU A 72 -24.78 -0.15 14.41
C GLU A 72 -25.26 0.07 15.84
N GLN A 73 -25.04 -0.91 16.73
CA GLN A 73 -25.45 -0.84 18.15
C GLN A 73 -24.76 0.29 18.91
N MET A 74 -23.48 0.53 18.64
CA MET A 74 -22.69 1.58 19.30
C MET A 74 -22.87 2.95 18.65
N GLY A 75 -23.45 3.04 17.47
CA GLY A 75 -23.57 4.30 16.73
C GLY A 75 -22.24 4.83 16.17
N GLY A 76 -21.19 4.01 16.15
CA GLY A 76 -19.84 4.37 15.70
C GLY A 76 -18.87 3.19 15.70
N ILE A 77 -17.68 3.37 15.16
CA ILE A 77 -16.67 2.31 15.00
C ILE A 77 -16.09 1.91 16.36
N PRO A 78 -16.20 0.64 16.77
CA PRO A 78 -15.62 0.11 18.02
C PRO A 78 -14.11 -0.20 17.83
N TYR A 79 -13.29 0.81 17.66
CA TYR A 79 -11.89 0.72 17.25
C TYR A 79 -11.06 -0.29 18.05
N GLU A 80 -11.17 -0.28 19.38
CA GLU A 80 -10.35 -1.15 20.21
C GLU A 80 -10.69 -2.64 20.04
N MET A 81 -11.98 -2.94 19.80
CA MET A 81 -12.45 -4.29 19.55
C MET A 81 -12.07 -4.78 18.14
N LEU A 82 -11.95 -3.85 17.17
CA LEU A 82 -11.66 -4.15 15.78
C LEU A 82 -10.16 -4.01 15.43
N ARG A 83 -9.29 -3.65 16.37
CA ARG A 83 -7.82 -3.61 16.13
C ARG A 83 -7.25 -4.87 15.48
N PRO A 84 -7.72 -6.10 15.79
CA PRO A 84 -7.24 -7.32 15.12
C PRO A 84 -7.67 -7.46 13.65
N TYR A 85 -8.56 -6.58 13.16
CA TYR A 85 -9.18 -6.66 11.84
C TYR A 85 -8.94 -5.39 11.02
N PRO A 86 -7.70 -5.15 10.53
CA PRO A 86 -7.35 -3.95 9.79
C PRO A 86 -8.20 -3.69 8.57
N SER A 87 -8.53 -4.75 7.81
CA SER A 87 -9.33 -4.63 6.60
C SER A 87 -10.77 -4.19 6.89
N ILE A 88 -11.36 -4.67 7.98
CA ILE A 88 -12.71 -4.30 8.42
C ILE A 88 -12.71 -2.84 8.94
N LEU A 89 -11.70 -2.47 9.73
CA LEU A 89 -11.53 -1.08 10.18
C LEU A 89 -11.46 -0.13 8.99
N PHE A 90 -10.62 -0.44 8.00
CA PHE A 90 -10.47 0.39 6.82
C PHE A 90 -11.79 0.56 6.05
N GLY A 91 -12.56 -0.52 5.86
CA GLY A 91 -13.86 -0.46 5.20
C GLY A 91 -14.87 0.39 5.97
N LEU A 92 -14.99 0.20 7.29
CA LEU A 92 -15.89 1.00 8.11
C LEU A 92 -15.48 2.48 8.13
N GLU A 93 -14.19 2.78 8.33
CA GLU A 93 -13.67 4.16 8.30
C GLU A 93 -13.98 4.85 6.97
N THR A 94 -13.81 4.14 5.84
CA THR A 94 -14.12 4.65 4.50
C THR A 94 -15.60 4.95 4.35
N ALA A 95 -16.48 4.03 4.79
CA ALA A 95 -17.92 4.23 4.73
C ALA A 95 -18.38 5.42 5.58
N PHE A 96 -17.84 5.57 6.79
CA PHE A 96 -18.12 6.73 7.65
C PHE A 96 -17.60 8.03 7.02
N ALA A 97 -16.38 8.05 6.49
CA ALA A 97 -15.82 9.22 5.84
C ALA A 97 -16.70 9.70 4.66
N GLN A 98 -17.25 8.76 3.89
CA GLN A 98 -18.16 9.13 2.80
C GLN A 98 -19.50 9.65 3.31
N VAL A 99 -20.04 9.11 4.40
CA VAL A 99 -21.26 9.67 5.04
C VAL A 99 -20.98 11.08 5.58
N ASP A 100 -19.85 11.30 6.23
CA ASP A 100 -19.44 12.61 6.76
C ASP A 100 -19.21 13.63 5.63
N ALA A 101 -18.79 13.14 4.45
CA ALA A 101 -18.73 13.92 3.22
C ALA A 101 -20.07 14.03 2.46
N HIS A 102 -21.22 13.83 3.15
CA HIS A 102 -22.57 13.91 2.58
C HIS A 102 -22.80 13.00 1.36
N GLY A 103 -22.13 11.84 1.33
CA GLY A 103 -22.21 10.87 0.24
C GLY A 103 -21.25 11.13 -0.93
N SER A 104 -20.49 12.22 -0.90
CA SER A 104 -19.46 12.52 -1.90
C SER A 104 -18.32 11.51 -1.85
N THR A 105 -17.70 11.24 -3.00
CA THR A 105 -16.46 10.48 -3.07
C THR A 105 -15.21 11.32 -2.83
N ALA A 106 -15.34 12.66 -2.76
CA ALA A 106 -14.33 13.58 -2.24
C ALA A 106 -14.34 13.52 -0.71
N LEU A 107 -13.48 12.69 -0.13
CA LEU A 107 -13.50 12.36 1.31
C LEU A 107 -12.75 13.36 2.20
N SER A 108 -12.12 14.38 1.62
CA SER A 108 -11.32 15.38 2.34
C SER A 108 -11.41 16.74 1.64
N ASP A 109 -11.09 17.80 2.37
CA ASP A 109 -10.92 19.15 1.77
C ASP A 109 -9.42 19.43 1.53
N THR A 110 -8.89 18.84 0.47
CA THR A 110 -7.49 18.98 0.06
C THR A 110 -7.40 19.45 -1.39
N PRO A 111 -6.27 20.01 -1.85
CA PRO A 111 -6.07 20.31 -3.27
C PRO A 111 -6.27 19.10 -4.18
N PHE A 112 -5.92 17.88 -3.70
CA PHE A 112 -6.20 16.64 -4.42
C PHE A 112 -7.72 16.43 -4.61
N ALA A 113 -8.50 16.55 -3.54
CA ALA A 113 -9.95 16.36 -3.57
C ALA A 113 -10.68 17.38 -4.47
N ARG A 114 -10.09 18.57 -4.66
CA ARG A 114 -10.61 19.60 -5.58
C ARG A 114 -10.07 19.47 -7.01
N GLY A 115 -9.25 18.45 -7.30
CA GLY A 115 -8.63 18.28 -8.61
C GLY A 115 -7.57 19.33 -8.97
N GLU A 116 -7.06 20.06 -7.98
CA GLU A 116 -6.06 21.12 -8.15
C GLU A 116 -4.63 20.57 -8.17
N GLU A 117 -4.41 19.43 -7.51
CA GLU A 117 -3.10 18.79 -7.39
C GLU A 117 -3.19 17.27 -7.47
N GLY A 118 -2.31 16.65 -8.27
CA GLY A 118 -2.18 15.20 -8.36
C GLY A 118 -1.12 14.67 -7.38
N ILE A 119 -1.36 13.50 -6.81
CA ILE A 119 -0.39 12.80 -5.96
C ILE A 119 0.65 12.11 -6.85
N PRO A 120 1.97 12.38 -6.69
CA PRO A 120 3.01 11.66 -7.43
C PRO A 120 3.00 10.17 -7.03
N ILE A 121 3.10 9.28 -8.02
CA ILE A 121 3.07 7.84 -7.82
C ILE A 121 4.27 7.16 -8.47
N ASN A 122 4.69 6.04 -7.90
CA ASN A 122 5.69 5.20 -8.54
C ASN A 122 5.07 4.27 -9.60
N GLY A 123 5.79 4.05 -10.67
CA GLY A 123 5.52 2.97 -11.62
C GLY A 123 5.96 1.63 -11.01
N LEU A 124 5.06 0.66 -10.92
CA LEU A 124 5.36 -0.67 -10.37
C LEU A 124 5.71 -1.64 -11.49
N VAL A 125 6.88 -2.28 -11.37
CA VAL A 125 7.32 -3.40 -12.19
C VAL A 125 7.15 -4.69 -11.39
N TRP A 126 6.12 -5.46 -11.72
CA TRP A 126 5.78 -6.74 -11.09
C TRP A 126 6.81 -7.82 -11.40
N MET A 127 6.94 -8.79 -10.48
CA MET A 127 7.73 -10.01 -10.72
C MET A 127 7.26 -10.76 -11.97
N GLY A 128 8.21 -11.39 -12.67
CA GLY A 128 7.98 -12.17 -13.87
C GLY A 128 9.31 -12.72 -14.41
N SER A 129 9.33 -13.19 -15.65
CA SER A 129 10.59 -13.44 -16.35
C SER A 129 11.36 -12.12 -16.54
N PHE A 130 12.65 -12.23 -16.86
CA PHE A 130 13.47 -11.05 -17.16
C PHE A 130 12.85 -10.21 -18.28
N GLU A 131 12.41 -10.84 -19.37
CA GLU A 131 11.84 -10.22 -20.54
C GLU A 131 10.53 -9.49 -20.22
N GLU A 132 9.68 -10.09 -19.39
CA GLU A 132 8.44 -9.47 -18.92
C GLU A 132 8.70 -8.25 -18.03
N MET A 133 9.65 -8.38 -17.11
CA MET A 133 10.04 -7.28 -16.22
C MET A 133 10.67 -6.12 -17.01
N TYR A 134 11.51 -6.44 -17.99
CA TYR A 134 12.12 -5.46 -18.88
C TYR A 134 11.07 -4.71 -19.71
N ALA A 135 10.12 -5.42 -20.32
CA ALA A 135 9.05 -4.80 -21.11
C ALA A 135 8.15 -3.89 -20.26
N ARG A 136 7.82 -4.31 -19.03
CA ARG A 136 7.06 -3.49 -18.06
C ARG A 136 7.82 -2.24 -17.64
N LEU A 137 9.13 -2.35 -17.45
CA LEU A 137 9.99 -1.22 -17.13
C LEU A 137 9.99 -0.19 -18.26
N GLU A 138 10.24 -0.61 -19.49
CA GLU A 138 10.21 0.25 -20.68
C GLU A 138 8.85 0.96 -20.84
N GLU A 139 7.75 0.25 -20.55
CA GLU A 139 6.41 0.84 -20.55
C GLU A 139 6.30 1.99 -19.55
N LYS A 140 6.79 1.81 -18.30
CA LYS A 140 6.74 2.86 -17.27
C LYS A 140 7.58 4.08 -17.65
N LEU A 141 8.77 3.84 -18.19
CA LEU A 141 9.66 4.92 -18.65
C LEU A 141 9.01 5.71 -19.80
N LYS A 142 8.39 5.04 -20.77
CA LYS A 142 7.63 5.69 -21.87
C LYS A 142 6.45 6.53 -21.36
N HIS A 143 5.80 6.10 -20.29
CA HIS A 143 4.70 6.85 -19.67
C HIS A 143 5.17 8.02 -18.80
N GLY A 144 6.48 8.27 -18.69
CA GLY A 144 7.05 9.41 -18.00
C GLY A 144 7.06 9.30 -16.46
N PHE A 145 7.10 8.07 -15.93
CA PHE A 145 7.29 7.88 -14.50
C PHE A 145 8.70 8.30 -14.08
N HIS A 146 8.79 9.23 -13.11
CA HIS A 146 10.05 9.66 -12.51
C HIS A 146 10.47 8.82 -11.29
N CYS A 147 9.62 7.94 -10.81
CA CYS A 147 9.93 6.92 -9.81
C CYS A 147 9.47 5.56 -10.28
N VAL A 148 10.36 4.58 -10.22
CA VAL A 148 10.05 3.18 -10.56
C VAL A 148 10.38 2.29 -9.37
N LYS A 149 9.43 1.45 -8.98
CA LYS A 149 9.61 0.39 -7.98
C LYS A 149 9.73 -0.96 -8.68
N LEU A 150 10.92 -1.56 -8.60
CA LEU A 150 11.22 -2.85 -9.19
C LEU A 150 11.12 -3.96 -8.13
N LYS A 151 10.26 -4.95 -8.34
CA LYS A 151 10.19 -6.14 -7.50
C LYS A 151 11.38 -7.05 -7.79
N ILE A 152 12.09 -7.48 -6.74
CA ILE A 152 13.28 -8.34 -6.82
C ILE A 152 13.17 -9.51 -5.82
N GLY A 153 14.09 -10.47 -5.88
CA GLY A 153 14.12 -11.63 -4.97
C GLY A 153 13.37 -12.85 -5.51
N ALA A 154 12.89 -12.82 -6.75
CA ALA A 154 12.14 -13.92 -7.37
C ALA A 154 12.90 -14.67 -8.46
N ILE A 155 13.82 -14.00 -9.16
CA ILE A 155 14.67 -14.59 -10.20
C ILE A 155 16.13 -14.58 -9.75
N ASP A 156 17.03 -15.05 -10.61
CA ASP A 156 18.46 -14.99 -10.31
C ASP A 156 18.91 -13.55 -10.08
N PHE A 157 19.63 -13.31 -8.99
CA PHE A 157 20.01 -11.97 -8.56
C PHE A 157 20.91 -11.24 -9.60
N SER A 158 21.71 -11.97 -10.38
CA SER A 158 22.51 -11.37 -11.45
C SER A 158 21.62 -10.77 -12.55
N ARG A 159 20.49 -11.41 -12.84
CA ARG A 159 19.50 -10.92 -13.81
C ARG A 159 18.73 -9.71 -13.27
N GLU A 160 18.45 -9.69 -11.96
CA GLU A 160 17.86 -8.52 -11.30
C GLU A 160 18.80 -7.31 -11.35
N LEU A 161 20.10 -7.53 -11.14
CA LEU A 161 21.11 -6.49 -11.29
C LEU A 161 21.26 -6.00 -12.73
N GLU A 162 21.03 -6.84 -13.74
CA GLU A 162 20.99 -6.39 -15.14
C GLU A 162 19.86 -5.39 -15.39
N LEU A 163 18.66 -5.61 -14.83
CA LEU A 163 17.56 -4.65 -14.93
C LEU A 163 17.90 -3.32 -14.27
N VAL A 164 18.46 -3.37 -13.06
CA VAL A 164 18.89 -2.18 -12.32
C VAL A 164 19.98 -1.41 -13.10
N ARG A 165 20.99 -2.13 -13.62
CA ARG A 165 22.05 -1.56 -14.42
C ARG A 165 21.49 -0.90 -15.68
N HIS A 166 20.60 -1.58 -16.40
CA HIS A 166 19.96 -1.03 -17.60
C HIS A 166 19.28 0.33 -17.33
N ILE A 167 18.58 0.46 -16.21
CA ILE A 167 17.99 1.75 -15.84
C ILE A 167 19.08 2.81 -15.68
N ARG A 168 20.15 2.51 -14.95
CA ARG A 168 21.21 3.49 -14.65
C ARG A 168 22.15 3.81 -15.83
N GLU A 169 22.26 2.93 -16.82
CA GLU A 169 22.95 3.22 -18.07
C GLU A 169 22.21 4.26 -18.94
N HIS A 170 20.88 4.37 -18.79
CA HIS A 170 20.06 5.27 -19.60
C HIS A 170 19.52 6.48 -18.84
N PHE A 171 19.37 6.36 -17.52
CA PHE A 171 18.76 7.40 -16.67
C PHE A 171 19.57 7.62 -15.40
N SER A 172 19.93 8.87 -15.15
CA SER A 172 20.58 9.27 -13.89
C SER A 172 19.58 9.18 -12.71
N LYS A 173 20.08 9.24 -11.48
CA LYS A 173 19.22 9.24 -10.27
C LYS A 173 18.35 10.49 -10.16
N GLU A 174 18.75 11.59 -10.77
CA GLU A 174 17.98 12.85 -10.83
C GLU A 174 16.81 12.76 -11.83
N GLN A 175 16.93 11.88 -12.83
CA GLN A 175 15.87 11.65 -13.81
C GLN A 175 14.89 10.59 -13.34
N ILE A 176 15.38 9.49 -12.74
CA ILE A 176 14.55 8.37 -12.28
C ILE A 176 14.96 7.97 -10.86
N GLU A 177 14.07 8.17 -9.89
CA GLU A 177 14.17 7.54 -8.58
C GLU A 177 13.90 6.04 -8.72
N LEU A 178 14.84 5.20 -8.32
CA LEU A 178 14.70 3.76 -8.36
C LEU A 178 14.54 3.20 -6.95
N ARG A 179 13.44 2.53 -6.69
CA ARG A 179 13.19 1.73 -5.48
C ARG A 179 13.21 0.25 -5.83
N VAL A 180 13.67 -0.58 -4.92
CA VAL A 180 13.57 -2.04 -5.07
C VAL A 180 12.80 -2.63 -3.89
N ASP A 181 12.09 -3.73 -4.15
CA ASP A 181 11.27 -4.40 -3.15
C ASP A 181 11.53 -5.91 -3.23
N ALA A 182 12.16 -6.43 -2.18
CA ALA A 182 12.55 -7.83 -2.10
C ALA A 182 11.47 -8.73 -1.46
N ASN A 183 10.42 -8.17 -0.88
CA ASN A 183 9.35 -8.90 -0.18
C ASN A 183 9.88 -10.04 0.72
N GLY A 184 10.97 -9.82 1.43
CA GLY A 184 11.63 -10.82 2.27
C GLY A 184 12.36 -11.93 1.50
N GLY A 185 12.70 -11.70 0.23
CA GLY A 185 13.32 -12.71 -0.66
C GLY A 185 14.80 -12.98 -0.40
N PHE A 186 15.47 -12.16 0.42
CA PHE A 186 16.87 -12.43 0.78
C PHE A 186 16.96 -13.25 2.05
N THR A 187 18.02 -14.05 2.18
CA THR A 187 18.34 -14.71 3.46
C THR A 187 19.21 -13.79 4.31
N PRO A 188 19.19 -13.94 5.66
CA PRO A 188 20.08 -13.16 6.53
C PRO A 188 21.55 -13.21 6.13
N GLU A 189 22.03 -14.36 5.64
CA GLU A 189 23.42 -14.60 5.26
C GLU A 189 23.84 -13.84 4.01
N ASN A 190 22.94 -13.69 3.02
CA ASN A 190 23.27 -13.04 1.74
C ASN A 190 22.78 -11.59 1.63
N ALA A 191 21.87 -11.14 2.52
CA ALA A 191 21.23 -9.84 2.43
C ALA A 191 22.25 -8.69 2.36
N MET A 192 23.20 -8.62 3.30
CA MET A 192 24.19 -7.53 3.33
C MET A 192 25.04 -7.47 2.04
N GLN A 193 25.44 -8.63 1.50
CA GLN A 193 26.18 -8.68 0.24
C GLN A 193 25.34 -8.12 -0.91
N ARG A 194 24.07 -8.55 -1.03
CA ARG A 194 23.16 -8.09 -2.08
C ARG A 194 22.87 -6.59 -1.96
N LEU A 195 22.71 -6.06 -0.75
CA LEU A 195 22.53 -4.63 -0.51
C LEU A 195 23.76 -3.80 -0.95
N ARG A 196 24.96 -4.30 -0.71
CA ARG A 196 26.19 -3.66 -1.20
C ARG A 196 26.31 -3.66 -2.72
N GLU A 197 25.86 -4.72 -3.39
CA GLU A 197 25.83 -4.76 -4.87
C GLU A 197 24.79 -3.78 -5.42
N LEU A 198 23.60 -3.75 -4.86
CA LEU A 198 22.53 -2.83 -5.25
C LEU A 198 22.91 -1.36 -5.01
N ALA A 199 23.62 -1.06 -3.93
CA ALA A 199 24.03 0.31 -3.59
C ALA A 199 24.95 0.96 -4.63
N LYS A 200 25.57 0.19 -5.51
CA LYS A 200 26.41 0.70 -6.62
C LYS A 200 25.60 1.43 -7.69
N TYR A 201 24.28 1.35 -7.64
CA TYR A 201 23.35 1.85 -8.67
C TYR A 201 22.46 2.99 -8.21
N ASP A 202 22.87 3.78 -7.22
CA ASP A 202 22.11 4.95 -6.73
C ASP A 202 20.62 4.64 -6.48
N ILE A 203 20.32 3.50 -5.85
CA ILE A 203 18.97 3.09 -5.46
C ILE A 203 18.53 3.93 -4.25
N HIS A 204 17.31 4.45 -4.28
CA HIS A 204 16.74 5.25 -3.18
C HIS A 204 16.56 4.41 -1.91
N SER A 205 15.96 3.24 -2.03
CA SER A 205 15.67 2.37 -0.88
C SER A 205 15.40 0.94 -1.32
N ILE A 206 15.58 0.02 -0.37
CA ILE A 206 15.10 -1.37 -0.49
C ILE A 206 13.97 -1.62 0.51
N GLU A 207 12.86 -2.18 0.03
CA GLU A 207 11.73 -2.60 0.84
C GLU A 207 11.88 -4.06 1.24
N GLN A 208 11.69 -4.34 2.55
CA GLN A 208 11.67 -5.66 3.18
C GLN A 208 12.72 -6.64 2.63
N PRO A 209 14.03 -6.42 2.89
CA PRO A 209 15.10 -7.26 2.34
C PRO A 209 15.03 -8.71 2.85
N VAL A 210 14.77 -8.93 4.14
CA VAL A 210 14.61 -10.26 4.75
C VAL A 210 13.19 -10.46 5.25
N LYS A 211 12.78 -11.72 5.46
CA LYS A 211 11.43 -12.06 5.94
C LYS A 211 11.13 -11.40 7.29
N GLN A 212 9.85 -11.14 7.53
CA GLN A 212 9.37 -10.62 8.81
C GLN A 212 9.77 -11.54 9.99
N HIS A 213 9.82 -10.94 11.17
CA HIS A 213 10.23 -11.56 12.46
C HIS A 213 11.72 -11.83 12.60
N HIS A 214 12.55 -11.42 11.65
CA HIS A 214 14.00 -11.40 11.76
C HIS A 214 14.51 -10.04 12.27
N TRP A 215 13.96 -9.58 13.40
CA TRP A 215 14.22 -8.22 13.91
C TRP A 215 15.69 -7.89 14.15
N ARG A 216 16.46 -8.87 14.64
CA ARG A 216 17.89 -8.68 14.89
C ARG A 216 18.65 -8.43 13.61
N GLU A 217 18.41 -9.25 12.62
CA GLU A 217 19.04 -9.18 11.30
C GLU A 217 18.58 -7.92 10.56
N MET A 218 17.27 -7.61 10.62
CA MET A 218 16.72 -6.39 10.04
C MET A 218 17.32 -5.12 10.68
N ALA A 219 17.43 -5.07 12.01
CA ALA A 219 18.06 -3.96 12.72
C ALA A 219 19.55 -3.80 12.32
N PHE A 220 20.27 -4.93 12.15
CA PHE A 220 21.63 -4.92 11.65
C PHE A 220 21.70 -4.35 10.23
N LEU A 221 20.80 -4.76 9.32
CA LEU A 221 20.72 -4.22 7.97
C LEU A 221 20.38 -2.73 7.97
N CYS A 222 19.41 -2.28 8.76
CA CYS A 222 19.05 -0.87 8.86
C CYS A 222 20.21 0.00 9.32
N LYS A 223 21.06 -0.52 10.22
CA LYS A 223 22.21 0.20 10.77
C LYS A 223 23.44 0.21 9.85
N GLU A 224 23.75 -0.93 9.23
CA GLU A 224 25.06 -1.15 8.58
C GLU A 224 24.97 -1.14 7.05
N SER A 225 23.78 -1.20 6.46
CA SER A 225 23.60 -1.18 5.01
C SER A 225 23.91 0.19 4.40
N PRO A 226 24.62 0.24 3.26
CA PRO A 226 24.79 1.47 2.51
C PRO A 226 23.51 1.92 1.80
N LEU A 227 22.48 1.07 1.75
CA LEU A 227 21.18 1.30 1.10
C LEU A 227 20.10 1.45 2.17
N PRO A 228 19.32 2.57 2.18
CA PRO A 228 18.24 2.77 3.14
C PRO A 228 17.19 1.65 3.06
N VAL A 229 16.75 1.16 4.22
CA VAL A 229 15.77 0.07 4.33
C VAL A 229 14.39 0.62 4.66
N ALA A 230 13.37 0.12 3.96
CA ALA A 230 11.96 0.36 4.23
C ALA A 230 11.29 -0.92 4.76
N LEU A 231 10.43 -0.80 5.76
CA LEU A 231 9.64 -1.94 6.28
C LEU A 231 8.24 -1.93 5.68
N ASP A 232 7.77 -3.09 5.23
CA ASP A 232 6.40 -3.35 4.76
C ASP A 232 5.79 -4.51 5.56
N GLU A 233 6.12 -5.74 5.23
CA GLU A 233 5.54 -6.94 5.85
C GLU A 233 5.81 -7.03 7.35
N GLU A 234 6.89 -6.43 7.83
CA GLU A 234 7.21 -6.40 9.27
C GLU A 234 6.15 -5.69 10.11
N LEU A 235 5.40 -4.76 9.50
CA LEU A 235 4.40 -3.94 10.18
C LEU A 235 3.04 -4.67 10.31
N ILE A 236 2.81 -5.71 9.49
CA ILE A 236 1.53 -6.41 9.42
C ILE A 236 1.28 -7.20 10.71
N GLY A 237 0.10 -7.00 11.31
CA GLY A 237 -0.27 -7.64 12.58
C GLY A 237 0.23 -6.93 13.84
N VAL A 238 1.05 -5.88 13.69
CA VAL A 238 1.49 -5.03 14.81
C VAL A 238 0.43 -3.93 15.02
N ASN A 239 -0.61 -4.26 15.78
CA ASN A 239 -1.82 -3.43 15.85
C ASN A 239 -1.89 -2.52 17.09
N LEU A 240 -1.07 -2.76 18.12
CA LEU A 240 -1.07 -1.96 19.34
C LEU A 240 0.01 -0.86 19.30
N PRO A 241 -0.28 0.37 19.75
CA PRO A 241 0.67 1.50 19.69
C PRO A 241 2.00 1.21 20.37
N GLU A 242 2.01 0.52 21.52
CA GLU A 242 3.22 0.15 22.24
C GLU A 242 4.07 -0.88 21.48
N GLN A 243 3.43 -1.79 20.74
CA GLN A 243 4.13 -2.75 19.89
C GLN A 243 4.73 -2.06 18.66
N LYS A 244 4.00 -1.11 18.07
CA LYS A 244 4.49 -0.27 16.96
C LYS A 244 5.74 0.52 17.39
N ALA A 245 5.67 1.20 18.54
CA ALA A 245 6.79 1.94 19.09
C ALA A 245 8.00 1.02 19.32
N ARG A 246 7.80 -0.14 19.98
CA ARG A 246 8.87 -1.12 20.22
C ARG A 246 9.53 -1.61 18.95
N LEU A 247 8.75 -1.89 17.90
CA LEU A 247 9.28 -2.32 16.60
C LEU A 247 10.19 -1.24 16.00
N LEU A 248 9.70 0.01 15.93
CA LEU A 248 10.47 1.12 15.38
C LEU A 248 11.74 1.42 16.20
N ASP A 249 11.67 1.36 17.52
CA ASP A 249 12.82 1.54 18.41
C ASP A 249 13.86 0.41 18.26
N THR A 250 13.41 -0.81 17.95
CA THR A 250 14.31 -1.97 17.83
C THR A 250 14.99 -2.02 16.48
N ILE A 251 14.24 -1.81 15.38
CA ILE A 251 14.73 -1.99 14.00
C ILE A 251 15.33 -0.68 13.45
N HIS A 252 14.69 0.44 13.74
CA HIS A 252 15.08 1.78 13.32
C HIS A 252 15.31 1.91 11.80
N PRO A 253 14.29 1.61 10.97
CA PRO A 253 14.40 1.70 9.53
C PRO A 253 14.49 3.16 9.04
N ALA A 254 14.91 3.39 7.80
CA ALA A 254 14.83 4.70 7.18
C ALA A 254 13.38 5.07 6.80
N TYR A 255 12.59 4.07 6.40
CA TYR A 255 11.22 4.27 5.94
C TYR A 255 10.28 3.16 6.44
N ILE A 256 8.98 3.50 6.49
CA ILE A 256 7.89 2.51 6.61
C ILE A 256 6.91 2.67 5.45
N VAL A 257 6.41 1.54 4.94
CA VAL A 257 5.42 1.47 3.86
C VAL A 257 4.08 1.10 4.45
N LEU A 258 3.07 1.95 4.23
CA LEU A 258 1.78 1.80 4.89
C LEU A 258 0.67 1.44 3.90
N LYS A 259 -0.13 0.45 4.26
CA LYS A 259 -1.31 -0.01 3.54
C LYS A 259 -2.49 0.00 4.52
N PRO A 260 -3.43 0.95 4.42
CA PRO A 260 -4.50 1.09 5.42
C PRO A 260 -5.29 -0.20 5.69
N SER A 261 -5.58 -0.99 4.66
CA SER A 261 -6.27 -2.27 4.82
C SER A 261 -5.45 -3.36 5.56
N LEU A 262 -4.13 -3.17 5.73
CA LEU A 262 -3.23 -4.12 6.42
C LEU A 262 -2.70 -3.60 7.77
N HIS A 263 -2.68 -2.28 7.98
CA HIS A 263 -1.95 -1.65 9.08
C HIS A 263 -2.87 -0.93 10.10
N GLY A 264 -4.10 -1.44 10.24
CA GLY A 264 -5.04 -0.97 11.28
C GLY A 264 -6.00 0.13 10.83
N GLY A 265 -6.36 0.14 9.53
CA GLY A 265 -7.18 1.17 8.94
C GLY A 265 -6.44 2.51 8.78
N MET A 266 -7.17 3.58 8.52
CA MET A 266 -6.60 4.93 8.44
C MET A 266 -6.10 5.39 9.82
N ARG A 267 -6.84 5.09 10.90
CA ARG A 267 -6.41 5.40 12.27
C ARG A 267 -5.10 4.72 12.62
N GLY A 268 -4.97 3.43 12.33
CA GLY A 268 -3.75 2.68 12.58
C GLY A 268 -2.55 3.21 11.78
N CYS A 269 -2.77 3.64 10.53
CA CYS A 269 -1.75 4.30 9.73
C CYS A 269 -1.35 5.67 10.29
N ARG A 270 -2.31 6.48 10.82
CA ARG A 270 -1.97 7.74 11.52
C ARG A 270 -1.11 7.50 12.74
N GLU A 271 -1.41 6.43 13.52
CA GLU A 271 -0.57 6.02 14.67
C GLU A 271 0.86 5.68 14.21
N TRP A 272 1.01 4.90 13.13
CA TRP A 272 2.32 4.56 12.56
C TRP A 272 3.08 5.80 12.10
N ILE A 273 2.44 6.70 11.32
CA ILE A 273 3.06 7.93 10.80
C ILE A 273 3.55 8.82 11.96
N ARG A 274 2.73 9.00 13.00
CA ARG A 274 3.11 9.79 14.18
C ARG A 274 4.33 9.19 14.87
N LEU A 275 4.30 7.89 15.19
CA LEU A 275 5.38 7.19 15.88
C LEU A 275 6.69 7.16 15.07
N ALA A 276 6.57 7.05 13.74
CA ALA A 276 7.71 7.10 12.82
C ALA A 276 8.33 8.51 12.80
N ARG A 277 7.52 9.56 12.63
CA ARG A 277 7.98 10.96 12.63
C ARG A 277 8.69 11.35 13.93
N GLU A 278 8.20 10.89 15.09
CA GLU A 278 8.84 11.10 16.40
C GLU A 278 10.27 10.50 16.46
N ARG A 279 10.60 9.57 15.55
CA ARG A 279 11.90 8.87 15.46
C ARG A 279 12.73 9.26 14.25
N GLY A 280 12.29 10.26 13.48
CA GLY A 280 12.96 10.66 12.23
C GLY A 280 12.85 9.62 11.12
N ILE A 281 11.83 8.75 11.15
CA ILE A 281 11.56 7.74 10.15
C ILE A 281 10.50 8.27 9.20
N ASP A 282 10.78 8.27 7.90
CA ASP A 282 9.83 8.70 6.88
C ASP A 282 8.87 7.57 6.47
N SER A 283 7.83 7.91 5.72
CA SER A 283 6.82 6.95 5.30
C SER A 283 6.21 7.30 3.95
N TRP A 284 5.72 6.29 3.24
CA TRP A 284 4.79 6.47 2.12
C TRP A 284 3.63 5.49 2.21
N ILE A 285 2.55 5.83 1.51
CA ILE A 285 1.32 5.03 1.47
C ILE A 285 1.26 4.30 0.13
N THR A 286 0.81 3.05 0.19
CA THR A 286 0.53 2.23 -0.98
C THR A 286 -0.80 1.49 -0.80
N SER A 287 -1.37 0.99 -1.88
CA SER A 287 -2.54 0.11 -1.84
C SER A 287 -2.14 -1.36 -1.67
N ALA A 288 -3.08 -2.18 -1.23
CA ALA A 288 -2.97 -3.63 -1.11
C ALA A 288 -3.93 -4.34 -2.09
N LEU A 289 -3.98 -3.86 -3.33
CA LEU A 289 -4.83 -4.38 -4.41
C LEU A 289 -6.34 -4.14 -4.20
N GLU A 290 -6.70 -3.11 -3.48
CA GLU A 290 -8.09 -2.67 -3.37
C GLU A 290 -8.67 -2.28 -4.74
N SER A 291 -10.00 -2.33 -4.86
CA SER A 291 -10.71 -1.69 -5.97
C SER A 291 -10.57 -0.17 -5.90
N ASN A 292 -11.10 0.54 -6.88
CA ASN A 292 -11.10 2.00 -6.83
C ASN A 292 -11.91 2.56 -5.65
N VAL A 293 -12.75 1.79 -4.96
CA VAL A 293 -13.42 2.23 -3.72
C VAL A 293 -12.37 2.44 -2.62
N GLY A 294 -11.58 1.42 -2.34
CA GLY A 294 -10.50 1.51 -1.36
C GLY A 294 -9.37 2.44 -1.82
N LEU A 295 -8.97 2.37 -3.09
CA LEU A 295 -7.92 3.25 -3.63
C LEU A 295 -8.29 4.74 -3.52
N ASN A 296 -9.55 5.09 -3.76
CA ASN A 296 -10.03 6.47 -3.58
C ASN A 296 -9.87 6.93 -2.12
N ALA A 297 -10.28 6.10 -1.17
CA ALA A 297 -10.12 6.40 0.24
C ALA A 297 -8.64 6.53 0.66
N ILE A 298 -7.77 5.64 0.16
CA ILE A 298 -6.34 5.70 0.40
C ILE A 298 -5.71 6.97 -0.19
N ALA A 299 -6.13 7.38 -1.38
CA ALA A 299 -5.62 8.60 -2.02
C ALA A 299 -6.01 9.87 -1.24
N HIS A 300 -7.28 9.98 -0.81
CA HIS A 300 -7.73 11.09 0.05
C HIS A 300 -7.00 11.10 1.39
N PHE A 301 -6.86 9.94 2.02
CA PHE A 301 -6.09 9.79 3.25
C PHE A 301 -4.62 10.21 3.07
N CYS A 302 -4.00 9.82 1.97
CA CYS A 302 -2.63 10.21 1.61
C CYS A 302 -2.49 11.73 1.51
N ALA A 303 -3.39 12.38 0.75
CA ALA A 303 -3.41 13.84 0.60
C ALA A 303 -3.61 14.57 1.93
N GLU A 304 -4.41 13.99 2.84
CA GLU A 304 -4.66 14.57 4.17
C GLU A 304 -3.45 14.47 5.10
N VAL A 305 -2.77 13.31 5.15
CA VAL A 305 -1.69 13.09 6.13
C VAL A 305 -0.34 13.66 5.71
N TYR A 306 -0.10 13.79 4.41
CA TYR A 306 1.13 14.39 3.90
C TYR A 306 0.96 15.84 3.48
N GLY A 307 -0.27 16.34 3.44
CA GLY A 307 -0.58 17.73 3.13
C GLY A 307 -0.42 18.10 1.65
N PRO A 308 -0.48 19.40 1.32
CA PRO A 308 -0.24 19.88 -0.03
C PRO A 308 1.23 19.68 -0.43
N HIS A 309 1.47 19.58 -1.74
CA HIS A 309 2.82 19.45 -2.33
C HIS A 309 3.56 18.18 -1.91
N ILE A 310 2.89 17.03 -2.05
CA ILE A 310 3.53 15.72 -1.84
C ILE A 310 4.66 15.57 -2.86
N THR A 311 5.90 15.42 -2.37
CA THR A 311 7.09 15.25 -3.21
C THR A 311 7.51 13.79 -3.32
N MET A 312 7.31 12.99 -2.25
CA MET A 312 7.66 11.57 -2.24
C MET A 312 6.61 10.76 -3.04
N PRO A 313 7.02 10.02 -4.08
CA PRO A 313 6.09 9.19 -4.86
C PRO A 313 5.44 8.10 -4.00
N GLN A 314 4.11 7.98 -4.12
CA GLN A 314 3.27 7.05 -3.37
C GLN A 314 2.94 5.80 -4.20
N GLY A 315 2.57 4.69 -3.56
CA GLY A 315 2.24 3.44 -4.25
C GLY A 315 0.77 3.32 -4.66
N LEU A 316 0.21 4.32 -5.33
CA LEU A 316 -1.23 4.43 -5.61
C LEU A 316 -1.61 4.15 -7.08
N GLY A 317 -0.75 3.47 -7.83
CA GLY A 317 -0.97 3.18 -9.25
C GLY A 317 -1.80 1.93 -9.55
N THR A 318 -2.46 1.32 -8.58
CA THR A 318 -3.13 0.01 -8.70
C THR A 318 -4.54 0.05 -9.30
N GLY A 319 -5.16 1.22 -9.45
CA GLY A 319 -6.52 1.36 -10.01
C GLY A 319 -6.70 0.82 -11.43
N MET A 320 -5.62 0.68 -12.19
CA MET A 320 -5.63 0.17 -13.57
C MET A 320 -5.51 -1.35 -13.69
N LEU A 321 -5.40 -2.08 -12.58
CA LEU A 321 -5.10 -3.52 -12.58
C LEU A 321 -6.29 -4.40 -13.00
N TYR A 322 -7.52 -3.95 -12.81
CA TYR A 322 -8.73 -4.75 -13.01
C TYR A 322 -9.46 -4.41 -14.31
N THR A 323 -10.08 -5.44 -14.92
CA THR A 323 -10.94 -5.29 -16.10
C THR A 323 -12.33 -4.76 -15.74
N ASP A 324 -12.79 -5.05 -14.53
CA ASP A 324 -14.14 -4.82 -14.00
C ASP A 324 -14.13 -4.04 -12.68
N ASN A 325 -13.21 -3.07 -12.56
CA ASN A 325 -13.10 -2.21 -11.39
C ASN A 325 -14.40 -1.39 -11.15
N ILE A 326 -14.55 -0.88 -9.94
CA ILE A 326 -15.66 0.02 -9.59
C ILE A 326 -15.24 1.43 -9.96
N GLU A 327 -16.07 2.14 -10.73
CA GLU A 327 -15.77 3.50 -11.17
C GLU A 327 -15.64 4.46 -9.99
N ARG A 328 -14.60 5.26 -10.02
CA ARG A 328 -14.33 6.41 -9.16
C ARG A 328 -13.63 7.47 -10.00
N PRO A 329 -13.71 8.75 -9.63
CA PRO A 329 -13.10 9.86 -10.38
C PRO A 329 -11.57 9.90 -10.20
N LEU A 330 -10.92 8.76 -10.29
CA LEU A 330 -9.47 8.60 -10.20
C LEU A 330 -8.87 8.41 -11.59
N LYS A 331 -7.87 9.22 -11.93
CA LYS A 331 -7.17 9.16 -13.21
C LYS A 331 -5.67 9.32 -13.04
N ILE A 332 -4.90 8.46 -13.71
CA ILE A 332 -3.45 8.62 -13.79
C ILE A 332 -3.15 9.49 -15.01
N VAL A 333 -2.44 10.60 -14.78
CA VAL A 333 -1.95 11.50 -15.84
C VAL A 333 -0.45 11.71 -15.60
N GLY A 334 0.36 11.25 -16.56
CA GLY A 334 1.81 11.15 -16.35
C GLY A 334 2.15 10.23 -15.19
N ASP A 335 2.92 10.72 -14.25
CA ASP A 335 3.32 10.03 -13.02
C ASP A 335 2.51 10.45 -11.78
N LYS A 336 1.30 10.99 -11.98
CA LYS A 336 0.44 11.45 -10.87
C LYS A 336 -0.94 10.81 -10.92
N LEU A 337 -1.47 10.48 -9.75
CA LEU A 337 -2.86 10.14 -9.54
C LEU A 337 -3.66 11.41 -9.26
N TRP A 338 -4.74 11.61 -10.00
CA TRP A 338 -5.64 12.75 -9.90
C TRP A 338 -7.05 12.31 -9.49
N TYR A 339 -7.73 13.17 -8.74
CA TYR A 339 -9.16 13.10 -8.50
C TYR A 339 -9.86 14.11 -9.43
N LEU A 340 -10.63 13.64 -10.41
CA LEU A 340 -11.24 14.46 -11.46
C LEU A 340 -12.71 14.10 -11.60
N GLU A 341 -13.58 14.75 -10.84
CA GLU A 341 -15.02 14.44 -10.74
C GLU A 341 -15.78 14.73 -12.04
N ASN A 342 -15.27 15.57 -12.95
CA ASN A 342 -15.95 16.08 -14.14
C ASN A 342 -15.20 15.78 -15.47
N SER A 343 -14.44 14.71 -15.56
CA SER A 343 -13.68 14.36 -16.78
C SER A 343 -14.22 13.13 -17.50
#